data_dbaf1058e6c15cca141297c968f0e5a5
#
_entry.id   dbaf1058e6c15cca141297c968f0e5a5
#
_cell.length_a   1.000
_cell.length_b   1.000
_cell.length_c   1.000
_cell.angle_alpha   90.00
_cell.angle_beta   90.00
_cell.angle_gamma   90.00
#
_symmetry.space_group_name_H-M   'P 1'
#
loop_
_entity.id
_entity.type
_entity.pdbx_description
1 polymer ?
#
loop_
_entity_poly.entity_id
_entity_poly.type
_entity_poly.pdbx_seq_one_letter_code
_entity_poly.pdbx_strand_id
1 'polypeptide(L)'
;MTIRKIELPSRRQFLMTAASTAIPILGGLARPHLSLAADRPLITHGLQSGDVNIDSGIVWARADRPARMQVEVATTDSFKDLIGRAFVDALPESDFTAKLRINDLPSGQDIFYRVRFQDLSSPTIIGESMVGQFRTGPRDKRSISFIWSGDQAGQGWGIDEARGGMRTYATMLRNRPDFFLHSGDHIYADIPLQPEVKLPNGEIWKNLLVEEKAKPAETLAEFRGNWKYNLLDKNLLAFNAEIPTVSQWDDHEVLNNWWPGEPLTRAVHQRRKYAEKNTLILMARANRAMREYLPITEESTEPGRVYRKISYGPLLDVFMLDMRSYRGPNAENMQETYGPDAYFLGPQQVAWLKRELLNSRATWKVIANDMPLALVRIHDANRNWGYEAIAQGDDGPPRGRELELANILSFIKQAGIRNTVWLTADVHYTAAHYFDPNKAAFQDFDPFWEFVSGPIHASTGMLRNIDKTFGPQVVYAKARPRDPNLSGSPSQGLQFFGHVKIDGSTEVMTVTLKDVDDRALWSIKLEPKTS
;
A
#
# COMPACT_ATOMS: atom_id res chain seq x y z
N MET A 1 36.76 -3.27 49.70
CA MET A 1 37.08 -3.89 48.42
C MET A 1 37.13 -2.80 47.37
N THR A 2 38.33 -2.39 46.97
CA THR A 2 38.63 -1.13 46.29
C THR A 2 38.54 -1.32 44.79
N ILE A 3 37.67 -0.56 44.12
CA ILE A 3 37.51 -0.56 42.67
C ILE A 3 38.61 0.34 42.05
N ARG A 4 39.50 -0.24 41.26
CA ARG A 4 40.49 0.49 40.49
C ARG A 4 39.83 1.07 39.23
N LYS A 5 39.91 2.40 39.06
CA LYS A 5 39.64 3.10 37.81
C LYS A 5 40.73 2.78 36.78
N ILE A 6 40.33 2.36 35.60
CA ILE A 6 41.22 2.28 34.44
C ILE A 6 41.12 3.60 33.70
N GLU A 7 42.23 4.36 33.70
CA GLU A 7 42.36 5.59 32.90
C GLU A 7 42.73 5.23 31.45
N LEU A 8 41.96 5.74 30.50
CA LEU A 8 42.27 5.64 29.07
C LEU A 8 43.29 6.75 28.70
N PRO A 9 44.33 6.47 27.89
CA PRO A 9 45.33 7.46 27.52
C PRO A 9 44.77 8.53 26.59
N SER A 10 45.19 9.79 26.81
CA SER A 10 44.75 10.95 26.06
C SER A 10 45.32 10.96 24.63
N ARG A 11 44.58 11.58 23.71
CA ARG A 11 44.90 11.73 22.27
C ARG A 11 46.33 12.31 21.98
N ARG A 12 47.01 12.89 22.96
CA ARG A 12 48.37 13.44 22.82
C ARG A 12 49.48 12.42 22.98
N GLN A 13 49.23 11.27 23.60
CA GLN A 13 50.25 10.23 23.79
C GLN A 13 50.37 9.28 22.61
N PHE A 14 49.46 9.28 21.68
CA PHE A 14 49.49 8.45 20.46
C PHE A 14 50.30 9.04 19.31
N LEU A 15 50.76 10.30 19.43
CA LEU A 15 51.45 11.03 18.36
C LEU A 15 52.98 11.16 18.54
N MET A 16 53.57 10.54 19.54
CA MET A 16 55.00 10.68 19.82
C MET A 16 55.87 9.42 19.62
N THR A 17 55.37 8.39 18.92
CA THR A 17 56.20 7.20 18.63
C THR A 17 56.31 6.88 17.14
N ALA A 18 56.50 7.89 16.29
CA ALA A 18 56.79 7.68 14.89
C ALA A 18 57.72 8.79 14.37
N ALA A 19 58.94 8.83 14.87
CA ALA A 19 60.02 9.60 14.23
C ALA A 19 61.31 8.79 14.32
N SER A 20 61.70 8.24 13.20
CA SER A 20 63.01 7.98 12.67
C SER A 20 63.09 6.67 11.91
N THR A 21 62.92 6.76 10.60
CA THR A 21 63.85 6.20 9.58
C THR A 21 63.43 6.71 8.21
N ALA A 22 64.21 7.62 7.66
CA ALA A 22 64.08 8.09 6.30
C ALA A 22 64.80 7.13 5.34
N ILE A 23 64.11 6.65 4.31
CA ILE A 23 64.68 6.06 3.09
C ILE A 23 63.92 6.64 1.90
N PRO A 24 64.59 7.00 0.77
CA PRO A 24 64.05 7.90 -0.24
C PRO A 24 63.09 7.25 -1.21
N ILE A 25 62.18 8.08 -1.61
CA ILE A 25 61.08 7.79 -2.55
C ILE A 25 61.62 7.75 -3.97
N LEU A 26 61.27 6.70 -4.69
CA LEU A 26 61.18 6.70 -6.15
C LEU A 26 59.96 5.87 -6.56
N GLY A 27 59.07 6.46 -7.34
CA GLY A 27 58.02 5.75 -8.08
C GLY A 27 56.63 5.92 -7.54
N GLY A 28 55.95 7.00 -7.92
CA GLY A 28 54.48 7.11 -7.82
C GLY A 28 53.81 6.12 -8.74
N LEU A 29 53.58 4.90 -8.26
CA LEU A 29 52.58 4.01 -8.81
C LEU A 29 51.29 4.35 -8.08
N ALA A 30 50.34 4.99 -8.79
CA ALA A 30 48.97 5.07 -8.37
C ALA A 30 48.49 3.64 -8.06
N ARG A 31 48.44 3.29 -6.77
CA ARG A 31 47.77 2.06 -6.36
C ARG A 31 46.32 2.23 -6.75
N PRO A 32 45.74 1.34 -7.59
CA PRO A 32 44.30 1.34 -7.76
C PRO A 32 43.70 1.18 -6.36
N HIS A 33 42.86 2.11 -5.94
CA HIS A 33 42.07 1.96 -4.75
C HIS A 33 41.20 0.69 -4.97
N LEU A 34 41.67 -0.42 -4.42
CA LEU A 34 40.82 -1.60 -4.26
C LEU A 34 39.74 -1.19 -3.26
N SER A 35 38.58 -0.80 -3.78
CA SER A 35 37.37 -0.62 -2.96
C SER A 35 37.11 -1.95 -2.25
N LEU A 36 37.34 -1.97 -0.93
CA LEU A 36 36.91 -3.10 -0.10
C LEU A 36 35.41 -3.25 -0.25
N ALA A 37 34.90 -4.49 -0.29
CA ALA A 37 33.45 -4.73 -0.42
C ALA A 37 32.64 -3.99 0.68
N ALA A 38 33.24 -3.81 1.87
CA ALA A 38 32.66 -3.04 2.98
C ALA A 38 32.48 -1.53 2.70
N ASP A 39 33.19 -0.97 1.71
CA ASP A 39 33.11 0.46 1.37
C ASP A 39 31.99 0.77 0.37
N ARG A 40 31.42 -0.25 -0.27
CA ARG A 40 30.39 -0.08 -1.31
C ARG A 40 29.02 0.12 -0.69
N PRO A 41 28.25 1.14 -1.12
CA PRO A 41 26.85 1.27 -0.71
C PRO A 41 26.03 0.05 -1.15
N LEU A 42 25.17 -0.43 -0.28
CA LEU A 42 24.34 -1.61 -0.52
C LEU A 42 22.90 -1.20 -0.79
N ILE A 43 22.21 -1.94 -1.68
CA ILE A 43 20.75 -1.90 -1.76
C ILE A 43 20.21 -2.77 -0.62
N THR A 44 19.47 -2.14 0.29
CA THR A 44 18.75 -2.84 1.35
C THR A 44 17.26 -2.91 0.98
N HIS A 45 16.53 -3.90 1.41
CA HIS A 45 15.07 -3.97 1.24
C HIS A 45 14.56 -4.04 -0.22
N GLY A 46 15.41 -4.49 -1.17
CA GLY A 46 15.05 -4.74 -2.56
C GLY A 46 14.73 -3.51 -3.40
N LEU A 47 13.98 -3.73 -4.48
CA LEU A 47 13.52 -2.71 -5.42
C LEU A 47 11.99 -2.69 -5.45
N GLN A 48 11.42 -1.53 -5.79
CA GLN A 48 10.00 -1.37 -6.04
C GLN A 48 9.78 -0.47 -7.25
N SER A 49 8.66 -0.67 -7.94
CA SER A 49 8.15 0.27 -8.92
C SER A 49 6.67 0.54 -8.69
N GLY A 50 6.16 1.68 -9.13
CA GLY A 50 4.75 2.02 -8.95
C GLY A 50 4.28 3.21 -9.76
N ASP A 51 2.99 3.48 -9.66
CA ASP A 51 2.28 4.54 -10.38
C ASP A 51 2.63 4.57 -11.87
N VAL A 52 2.75 3.38 -12.46
CA VAL A 52 3.06 3.22 -13.88
C VAL A 52 1.84 3.61 -14.72
N ASN A 53 2.07 4.41 -15.74
CA ASN A 53 1.08 4.79 -16.73
C ASN A 53 1.56 4.45 -18.16
N ILE A 54 1.05 5.13 -19.18
CA ILE A 54 1.36 4.84 -20.59
C ILE A 54 2.80 5.18 -21.00
N ASP A 55 3.48 6.10 -20.30
CA ASP A 55 4.82 6.60 -20.67
C ASP A 55 5.71 6.98 -19.49
N SER A 56 5.33 6.61 -18.29
CA SER A 56 6.16 6.84 -17.10
C SER A 56 5.92 5.80 -16.01
N GLY A 57 6.86 5.72 -15.07
CA GLY A 57 6.76 4.93 -13.86
C GLY A 57 7.74 5.42 -12.80
N ILE A 58 7.51 5.07 -11.55
CA ILE A 58 8.39 5.41 -10.43
C ILE A 58 9.20 4.18 -10.07
N VAL A 59 10.51 4.37 -9.88
CA VAL A 59 11.45 3.36 -9.35
C VAL A 59 11.91 3.81 -7.97
N TRP A 60 11.94 2.88 -7.03
CA TRP A 60 12.33 3.09 -5.65
C TRP A 60 13.41 2.09 -5.22
N ALA A 61 14.36 2.56 -4.40
CA ALA A 61 15.30 1.72 -3.67
C ALA A 61 15.73 2.41 -2.36
N ARG A 62 16.35 1.64 -1.46
CA ARG A 62 16.92 2.14 -0.21
C ARG A 62 18.39 1.74 -0.10
N ALA A 63 19.25 2.70 0.23
CA ALA A 63 20.66 2.45 0.54
C ALA A 63 20.86 2.12 2.04
N ASP A 64 22.03 1.59 2.38
CA ASP A 64 22.48 1.40 3.76
C ASP A 64 23.10 2.67 4.37
N ARG A 65 23.45 3.66 3.54
CA ARG A 65 24.16 4.90 3.88
C ARG A 65 23.82 6.01 2.88
N PRO A 66 24.26 7.29 3.14
CA PRO A 66 24.12 8.35 2.13
C PRO A 66 24.81 7.93 0.83
N ALA A 67 24.05 7.90 -0.27
CA ALA A 67 24.54 7.43 -1.56
C ALA A 67 23.68 7.98 -2.71
N ARG A 68 24.23 7.99 -3.92
CA ARG A 68 23.52 8.38 -5.13
C ARG A 68 22.92 7.15 -5.81
N MET A 69 21.60 7.06 -5.83
CA MET A 69 20.89 6.08 -6.62
C MET A 69 21.08 6.38 -8.10
N GLN A 70 21.57 5.40 -8.85
CA GLN A 70 21.66 5.44 -10.31
C GLN A 70 20.67 4.44 -10.87
N VAL A 71 19.79 4.89 -11.77
CA VAL A 71 18.83 4.06 -12.47
C VAL A 71 19.14 4.06 -13.95
N GLU A 72 19.32 2.90 -14.53
CA GLU A 72 19.45 2.68 -15.97
C GLU A 72 18.20 1.94 -16.44
N VAL A 73 17.66 2.33 -17.60
CA VAL A 73 16.39 1.81 -18.13
C VAL A 73 16.60 1.29 -19.54
N ALA A 74 16.02 0.13 -19.84
CA ALA A 74 16.08 -0.52 -21.14
C ALA A 74 14.77 -1.25 -21.45
N THR A 75 14.56 -1.60 -22.72
CA THR A 75 13.45 -2.46 -23.17
C THR A 75 13.81 -3.95 -23.19
N THR A 76 15.04 -4.28 -22.81
CA THR A 76 15.52 -5.66 -22.67
C THR A 76 16.33 -5.84 -21.41
N ASP A 77 16.34 -7.01 -20.85
CA ASP A 77 17.09 -7.40 -19.64
C ASP A 77 18.62 -7.37 -19.83
N SER A 78 19.08 -7.33 -21.09
CA SER A 78 20.50 -7.26 -21.43
C SER A 78 21.15 -5.88 -21.15
N PHE A 79 20.35 -4.82 -21.06
CA PHE A 79 20.81 -3.42 -20.90
C PHE A 79 21.88 -2.99 -21.93
N LYS A 80 21.87 -3.60 -23.11
CA LYS A 80 22.79 -3.21 -24.19
C LYS A 80 22.45 -1.84 -24.75
N ASP A 81 21.16 -1.60 -24.96
CA ASP A 81 20.62 -0.34 -25.47
C ASP A 81 19.79 0.33 -24.38
N LEU A 82 20.37 1.32 -23.74
CA LEU A 82 19.70 2.10 -22.71
C LEU A 82 18.79 3.15 -23.34
N ILE A 83 17.54 3.22 -22.86
CA ILE A 83 16.59 4.26 -23.24
C ILE A 83 16.55 5.43 -22.26
N GLY A 84 17.16 5.28 -21.06
CA GLY A 84 17.23 6.33 -20.08
C GLY A 84 18.23 6.07 -18.95
N ARG A 85 18.67 7.17 -18.33
CA ARG A 85 19.45 7.18 -17.08
C ARG A 85 18.97 8.32 -16.21
N ALA A 86 18.85 8.05 -14.91
CA ALA A 86 18.48 9.07 -13.93
C ALA A 86 19.21 8.85 -12.61
N PHE A 87 19.30 9.93 -11.81
CA PHE A 87 20.03 9.93 -10.55
C PHE A 87 19.24 10.70 -9.48
N VAL A 88 19.31 10.23 -8.24
CA VAL A 88 18.81 10.93 -7.05
C VAL A 88 19.62 10.51 -5.84
N ASP A 89 19.80 11.42 -4.88
CA ASP A 89 20.55 11.12 -3.66
C ASP A 89 19.61 10.51 -2.60
N ALA A 90 20.03 9.40 -2.01
CA ALA A 90 19.44 8.76 -0.87
C ALA A 90 20.12 9.31 0.40
N LEU A 91 19.37 10.07 1.20
CA LEU A 91 19.90 10.85 2.31
C LEU A 91 19.27 10.43 3.65
N PRO A 92 19.91 10.76 4.80
CA PRO A 92 19.39 10.40 6.13
C PRO A 92 17.99 10.94 6.40
N GLU A 93 17.64 12.11 5.83
CA GLU A 93 16.35 12.77 6.01
C GLU A 93 15.18 11.91 5.51
N SER A 94 15.42 11.06 4.50
CA SER A 94 14.46 10.08 3.95
C SER A 94 14.77 8.64 4.38
N ASP A 95 15.49 8.41 5.46
CA ASP A 95 15.96 7.07 5.88
C ASP A 95 16.71 6.33 4.76
N PHE A 96 17.48 7.07 3.97
CA PHE A 96 18.24 6.57 2.82
C PHE A 96 17.37 5.97 1.70
N THR A 97 16.08 6.22 1.69
CA THR A 97 15.20 5.90 0.54
C THR A 97 15.40 6.90 -0.58
N ALA A 98 15.27 6.44 -1.79
CA ALA A 98 15.31 7.26 -2.99
C ALA A 98 14.26 6.77 -4.00
N LYS A 99 13.57 7.68 -4.66
CA LYS A 99 12.64 7.37 -5.73
C LYS A 99 12.77 8.34 -6.89
N LEU A 100 12.62 7.80 -8.09
CA LEU A 100 12.72 8.54 -9.34
C LEU A 100 11.53 8.24 -10.23
N ARG A 101 10.88 9.27 -10.73
CA ARG A 101 9.96 9.14 -11.85
C ARG A 101 10.77 9.10 -13.15
N ILE A 102 10.58 8.06 -13.92
CA ILE A 102 11.13 7.90 -15.27
C ILE A 102 10.01 8.27 -16.24
N ASN A 103 10.27 9.23 -17.11
CA ASN A 103 9.32 9.71 -18.12
C ASN A 103 9.78 9.29 -19.53
N ASP A 104 8.96 9.58 -20.53
CA ASP A 104 9.23 9.35 -21.96
C ASP A 104 9.51 7.88 -22.29
N LEU A 105 8.90 6.97 -21.52
CA LEU A 105 9.00 5.53 -21.75
C LEU A 105 8.13 5.11 -22.95
N PRO A 106 8.57 4.10 -23.72
CA PRO A 106 7.74 3.51 -24.76
C PRO A 106 6.50 2.84 -24.16
N SER A 107 5.33 3.09 -24.75
CA SER A 107 4.05 2.58 -24.25
C SER A 107 3.83 1.11 -24.58
N GLY A 108 3.15 0.40 -23.67
CA GLY A 108 2.73 -0.99 -23.86
C GLY A 108 3.88 -1.98 -23.94
N GLN A 109 5.02 -1.68 -23.35
CA GLN A 109 6.22 -2.49 -23.37
C GLN A 109 6.70 -2.88 -21.98
N ASP A 110 7.43 -3.97 -21.89
CA ASP A 110 8.19 -4.31 -20.69
C ASP A 110 9.39 -3.38 -20.59
N ILE A 111 9.54 -2.79 -19.43
CA ILE A 111 10.63 -1.89 -19.08
C ILE A 111 11.46 -2.55 -18.00
N PHE A 112 12.73 -2.77 -18.28
CA PHE A 112 13.71 -3.26 -17.33
C PHE A 112 14.45 -2.07 -16.74
N TYR A 113 14.62 -2.06 -15.43
CA TYR A 113 15.42 -1.04 -14.75
C TYR A 113 16.48 -1.68 -13.88
N ARG A 114 17.68 -1.11 -13.91
CA ARG A 114 18.81 -1.54 -13.12
C ARG A 114 19.19 -0.42 -12.16
N VAL A 115 19.22 -0.72 -10.87
CA VAL A 115 19.56 0.21 -9.79
C VAL A 115 20.87 -0.18 -9.17
N ARG A 116 21.72 0.82 -8.89
CA ARG A 116 22.91 0.71 -8.04
C ARG A 116 23.11 1.99 -7.26
N PHE A 117 23.84 1.91 -6.17
CA PHE A 117 24.22 3.08 -5.39
C PHE A 117 25.70 3.41 -5.56
N GLN A 118 25.99 4.70 -5.72
CA GLN A 118 27.32 5.28 -5.79
C GLN A 118 27.58 6.05 -4.51
N ASP A 119 28.76 5.89 -3.93
CA ASP A 119 29.19 6.67 -2.77
C ASP A 119 29.27 8.17 -3.11
N LEU A 120 28.75 9.04 -2.21
CA LEU A 120 28.73 10.49 -2.46
C LEU A 120 30.11 11.13 -2.33
N SER A 121 31.01 10.54 -1.55
CA SER A 121 32.37 11.05 -1.34
C SER A 121 33.38 10.56 -2.40
N SER A 122 33.11 9.40 -3.01
CA SER A 122 34.00 8.78 -4.00
C SER A 122 33.20 8.17 -5.17
N PRO A 123 33.12 8.88 -6.31
CA PRO A 123 32.37 8.43 -7.49
C PRO A 123 32.82 7.08 -8.09
N THR A 124 33.99 6.60 -7.73
CA THR A 124 34.52 5.31 -8.19
C THR A 124 34.05 4.13 -7.34
N ILE A 125 33.46 4.40 -6.16
CA ILE A 125 32.92 3.38 -5.26
C ILE A 125 31.46 3.19 -5.61
N ILE A 126 31.15 2.08 -6.27
CA ILE A 126 29.79 1.73 -6.73
C ILE A 126 29.42 0.36 -6.18
N GLY A 127 28.23 0.27 -5.60
CA GLY A 127 27.64 -0.97 -5.09
C GLY A 127 27.19 -1.93 -6.19
N GLU A 128 26.83 -3.12 -5.80
CA GLU A 128 26.24 -4.11 -6.70
C GLU A 128 24.87 -3.63 -7.21
N SER A 129 24.55 -4.01 -8.44
CA SER A 129 23.27 -3.64 -9.04
C SER A 129 22.20 -4.70 -8.78
N MET A 130 20.96 -4.25 -8.65
CA MET A 130 19.77 -5.09 -8.73
C MET A 130 18.95 -4.69 -9.97
N VAL A 131 18.19 -5.65 -10.50
CA VAL A 131 17.31 -5.46 -11.66
C VAL A 131 15.87 -5.68 -11.25
N GLY A 132 15.00 -4.81 -11.72
CA GLY A 132 13.55 -4.95 -11.64
C GLY A 132 12.92 -4.69 -13.00
N GLN A 133 11.60 -4.88 -13.08
CA GLN A 133 10.83 -4.65 -14.30
C GLN A 133 9.43 -4.13 -14.00
N PHE A 134 8.81 -3.51 -14.99
CA PHE A 134 7.38 -3.20 -15.01
C PHE A 134 6.92 -3.08 -16.47
N ARG A 135 5.61 -3.10 -16.69
CA ARG A 135 5.04 -2.87 -18.02
C ARG A 135 4.31 -1.53 -18.06
N THR A 136 4.60 -0.69 -19.07
CA THR A 136 3.86 0.54 -19.33
C THR A 136 2.48 0.26 -19.91
N GLY A 137 1.51 1.12 -19.60
CA GLY A 137 0.17 1.06 -20.17
C GLY A 137 0.17 1.18 -21.70
N PRO A 138 -0.73 0.51 -22.41
CA PRO A 138 -0.80 0.58 -23.87
C PRO A 138 -1.48 1.89 -24.36
N ARG A 139 -1.11 2.36 -25.56
CA ARG A 139 -1.85 3.45 -26.26
C ARG A 139 -3.01 2.93 -27.11
N ASP A 140 -3.02 1.65 -27.40
CA ASP A 140 -4.06 0.92 -28.13
C ASP A 140 -4.92 0.08 -27.19
N LYS A 141 -6.00 -0.50 -27.70
CA LYS A 141 -6.86 -1.42 -26.95
C LYS A 141 -6.21 -2.80 -26.86
N ARG A 142 -5.23 -2.94 -25.97
CA ARG A 142 -4.60 -4.21 -25.63
C ARG A 142 -5.19 -4.76 -24.33
N SER A 143 -5.24 -6.07 -24.19
CA SER A 143 -5.67 -6.74 -22.95
C SER A 143 -4.82 -6.30 -21.77
N ILE A 144 -5.48 -6.05 -20.64
CA ILE A 144 -4.90 -5.61 -19.38
C ILE A 144 -5.22 -6.65 -18.31
N SER A 145 -4.27 -6.93 -17.42
CA SER A 145 -4.44 -7.83 -16.29
C SER A 145 -3.89 -7.18 -15.03
N PHE A 146 -4.71 -7.04 -13.99
CA PHE A 146 -4.23 -6.55 -12.70
C PHE A 146 -4.86 -7.28 -11.53
N ILE A 147 -4.21 -7.22 -10.40
CA ILE A 147 -4.64 -7.84 -9.15
C ILE A 147 -4.91 -6.74 -8.13
N TRP A 148 -5.88 -6.94 -7.20
CA TRP A 148 -6.05 -6.09 -6.04
C TRP A 148 -6.20 -6.91 -4.77
N SER A 149 -5.76 -6.35 -3.64
CA SER A 149 -5.95 -6.84 -2.28
C SER A 149 -5.44 -5.78 -1.29
N GLY A 150 -5.50 -6.07 0.01
CA GLY A 150 -4.98 -5.24 1.09
C GLY A 150 -4.58 -6.09 2.30
N ASP A 151 -4.28 -5.45 3.44
CA ASP A 151 -4.19 -6.06 4.76
C ASP A 151 -3.02 -7.06 4.88
N GLN A 152 -1.80 -6.54 5.04
CA GLN A 152 -0.61 -7.39 5.13
C GLN A 152 0.12 -7.31 6.48
N ALA A 153 0.64 -8.44 6.95
CA ALA A 153 1.40 -8.60 8.20
C ALA A 153 0.69 -8.03 9.44
N GLY A 154 -0.64 -8.25 9.50
CA GLY A 154 -1.53 -7.59 10.45
C GLY A 154 -2.05 -8.45 11.58
N GLN A 155 -2.53 -7.76 12.63
CA GLN A 155 -3.30 -8.33 13.75
C GLN A 155 -2.57 -9.44 14.52
N GLY A 156 -1.23 -9.33 14.64
CA GLY A 156 -0.39 -10.28 15.34
C GLY A 156 0.26 -11.36 14.46
N TRP A 157 -0.13 -11.42 13.19
CA TRP A 157 0.44 -12.33 12.19
C TRP A 157 1.52 -11.61 11.38
N GLY A 158 2.74 -11.66 11.87
CA GLY A 158 3.92 -11.17 11.16
C GLY A 158 4.52 -12.24 10.25
N ILE A 159 5.78 -12.05 9.87
CA ILE A 159 6.51 -12.98 9.01
C ILE A 159 6.89 -14.22 9.83
N ASP A 160 6.37 -15.39 9.44
CA ASP A 160 6.82 -16.70 9.90
C ASP A 160 7.54 -17.40 8.73
N GLU A 161 8.89 -17.34 8.75
CA GLU A 161 9.73 -17.90 7.67
C GLU A 161 9.54 -19.41 7.50
N ALA A 162 9.34 -20.13 8.61
CA ALA A 162 9.14 -21.59 8.58
C ALA A 162 7.83 -21.98 7.88
N ARG A 163 6.85 -21.08 7.88
CA ARG A 163 5.57 -21.23 7.17
C ARG A 163 5.58 -20.61 5.78
N GLY A 164 6.73 -20.09 5.33
CA GLY A 164 6.94 -19.54 3.99
C GLY A 164 6.64 -18.05 3.87
N GLY A 165 6.53 -17.31 4.97
CA GLY A 165 6.30 -15.87 4.99
C GLY A 165 4.95 -15.47 4.37
N MET A 166 4.90 -14.34 3.67
CA MET A 166 3.69 -13.81 3.03
C MET A 166 3.40 -14.50 1.69
N ARG A 167 2.96 -15.77 1.76
CA ARG A 167 2.77 -16.68 0.62
C ARG A 167 1.86 -16.14 -0.50
N THR A 168 0.91 -15.28 -0.17
CA THR A 168 -0.02 -14.70 -1.14
C THR A 168 0.72 -13.92 -2.22
N TYR A 169 1.82 -13.22 -1.89
CA TYR A 169 2.65 -12.52 -2.87
C TYR A 169 3.28 -13.46 -3.90
N ALA A 170 3.81 -14.60 -3.46
CA ALA A 170 4.34 -15.60 -4.38
C ALA A 170 3.24 -16.17 -5.33
N THR A 171 2.01 -16.27 -4.84
CA THR A 171 0.87 -16.71 -5.67
C THR A 171 0.44 -15.64 -6.67
N MET A 172 0.34 -14.38 -6.23
CA MET A 172 0.03 -13.26 -7.10
C MET A 172 1.08 -13.07 -8.20
N LEU A 173 2.36 -13.22 -7.88
CA LEU A 173 3.46 -13.12 -8.85
C LEU A 173 3.33 -14.13 -10.00
N ARG A 174 2.91 -15.37 -9.72
CA ARG A 174 2.70 -16.39 -10.76
C ARG A 174 1.62 -16.01 -11.78
N ASN A 175 0.70 -15.12 -11.42
CA ASN A 175 -0.34 -14.62 -12.32
C ASN A 175 0.19 -13.54 -13.29
N ARG A 176 1.41 -13.01 -13.09
CA ARG A 176 2.06 -11.99 -13.92
C ARG A 176 1.12 -10.82 -14.28
N PRO A 177 0.52 -10.13 -13.31
CA PRO A 177 -0.32 -8.98 -13.59
C PRO A 177 0.52 -7.81 -14.13
N ASP A 178 -0.10 -6.92 -14.90
CA ASP A 178 0.54 -5.68 -15.35
C ASP A 178 0.84 -4.74 -14.18
N PHE A 179 -0.01 -4.76 -13.13
CA PHE A 179 0.20 -4.03 -11.89
C PHE A 179 -0.61 -4.64 -10.73
N PHE A 180 -0.27 -4.23 -9.52
CA PHE A 180 -1.00 -4.56 -8.30
C PHE A 180 -1.60 -3.30 -7.67
N LEU A 181 -2.90 -3.32 -7.41
CA LEU A 181 -3.61 -2.29 -6.67
C LEU A 181 -3.68 -2.71 -5.19
N HIS A 182 -2.99 -1.98 -4.33
CA HIS A 182 -2.99 -2.23 -2.90
C HIS A 182 -3.96 -1.28 -2.20
N SER A 183 -5.02 -1.84 -1.61
CA SER A 183 -6.14 -1.08 -1.04
C SER A 183 -5.92 -0.60 0.39
N GLY A 184 -4.68 -0.52 0.86
CA GLY A 184 -4.37 -0.05 2.22
C GLY A 184 -3.98 -1.18 3.19
N ASP A 185 -3.73 -0.80 4.45
CA ASP A 185 -3.18 -1.70 5.48
C ASP A 185 -1.85 -2.36 5.03
N HIS A 186 -0.99 -1.54 4.42
CA HIS A 186 0.37 -1.95 4.09
C HIS A 186 1.17 -2.32 5.34
N ILE A 187 0.89 -1.64 6.45
CA ILE A 187 1.49 -1.88 7.76
C ILE A 187 0.42 -1.78 8.84
N TYR A 188 0.58 -2.56 9.89
CA TYR A 188 -0.18 -2.44 11.14
C TYR A 188 0.70 -1.74 12.17
N ALA A 189 0.81 -0.42 12.05
CA ALA A 189 1.70 0.40 12.88
C ALA A 189 1.28 0.46 14.34
N ASP A 190 0.00 0.25 14.60
CA ASP A 190 -0.63 0.32 15.92
C ASP A 190 -0.74 -1.02 16.66
N ILE A 191 -0.33 -2.14 16.02
CA ILE A 191 -0.43 -3.49 16.60
C ILE A 191 0.97 -4.10 16.76
N PRO A 192 1.48 -4.20 18.01
CA PRO A 192 2.75 -4.85 18.27
C PRO A 192 2.70 -6.35 17.96
N LEU A 193 3.83 -6.92 17.57
CA LEU A 193 3.97 -8.36 17.37
C LEU A 193 4.47 -9.04 18.65
N GLN A 194 3.88 -10.19 18.95
CA GLN A 194 4.41 -11.11 19.97
C GLN A 194 5.33 -12.13 19.31
N PRO A 195 6.37 -12.64 20.00
CA PRO A 195 7.27 -13.64 19.44
C PRO A 195 6.54 -14.88 18.92
N GLU A 196 5.54 -15.31 19.67
CA GLU A 196 4.79 -16.53 19.39
C GLU A 196 3.29 -16.30 19.59
N VAL A 197 2.49 -16.88 18.69
CA VAL A 197 1.03 -16.92 18.82
C VAL A 197 0.57 -18.37 18.76
N LYS A 198 -0.09 -18.82 19.83
CA LYS A 198 -0.64 -20.17 19.89
C LYS A 198 -1.90 -20.28 19.03
N LEU A 199 -1.91 -21.22 18.10
CA LEU A 199 -3.06 -21.54 17.26
C LEU A 199 -4.06 -22.45 17.97
N PRO A 200 -5.35 -22.46 17.60
CA PRO A 200 -6.36 -23.33 18.22
C PRO A 200 -6.01 -24.83 18.15
N ASN A 201 -5.32 -25.27 17.09
CA ASN A 201 -4.87 -26.66 16.91
C ASN A 201 -3.62 -27.02 17.77
N GLY A 202 -3.14 -26.08 18.60
CA GLY A 202 -1.97 -26.27 19.45
C GLY A 202 -0.63 -25.93 18.80
N GLU A 203 -0.57 -25.70 17.50
CA GLU A 203 0.65 -25.24 16.83
C GLU A 203 1.03 -23.83 17.26
N ILE A 204 2.28 -23.45 17.00
CA ILE A 204 2.81 -22.12 17.29
C ILE A 204 3.11 -21.41 15.96
N TRP A 205 2.58 -20.20 15.80
CA TRP A 205 3.04 -19.23 14.82
C TRP A 205 4.20 -18.45 15.41
N LYS A 206 5.33 -18.37 14.70
CA LYS A 206 6.55 -17.69 15.16
C LYS A 206 6.79 -16.45 14.32
N ASN A 207 6.66 -15.29 14.95
CA ASN A 207 6.93 -14.03 14.29
C ASN A 207 8.43 -13.73 14.24
N LEU A 208 8.94 -13.35 13.06
CA LEU A 208 10.16 -12.57 12.97
C LEU A 208 9.94 -11.26 13.75
N LEU A 209 10.89 -10.83 14.57
CA LEU A 209 10.76 -9.63 15.39
C LEU A 209 11.81 -8.59 15.02
N VAL A 210 11.39 -7.33 15.08
CA VAL A 210 12.24 -6.14 15.06
C VAL A 210 11.80 -5.21 16.19
N GLU A 211 12.69 -4.34 16.65
CA GLU A 211 12.43 -3.43 17.76
C GLU A 211 11.19 -2.55 17.51
N GLU A 212 11.05 -2.04 16.29
CA GLU A 212 9.97 -1.13 15.89
C GLU A 212 8.57 -1.77 15.89
N LYS A 213 8.50 -3.12 15.97
CA LYS A 213 7.23 -3.87 16.13
C LYS A 213 6.90 -4.23 17.58
N ALA A 214 7.70 -3.81 18.56
CA ALA A 214 7.48 -4.14 19.97
C ALA A 214 6.39 -3.30 20.65
N LYS A 215 6.05 -2.14 20.09
CA LYS A 215 4.98 -1.23 20.56
C LYS A 215 4.29 -0.55 19.39
N PRO A 216 3.13 0.14 19.60
CA PRO A 216 2.55 1.01 18.58
C PRO A 216 3.54 2.09 18.15
N ALA A 217 3.59 2.37 16.85
CA ALA A 217 4.46 3.39 16.30
C ALA A 217 3.95 4.80 16.64
N GLU A 218 4.87 5.67 17.07
CA GLU A 218 4.59 7.05 17.44
C GLU A 218 5.58 8.03 16.80
N THR A 219 6.84 7.63 16.70
CA THR A 219 7.90 8.43 16.06
C THR A 219 8.02 8.09 14.58
N LEU A 220 8.57 9.01 13.80
CA LEU A 220 8.85 8.76 12.38
C LEU A 220 9.75 7.54 12.16
N ALA A 221 10.73 7.32 13.05
CA ALA A 221 11.63 6.16 12.99
C ALA A 221 10.86 4.83 13.16
N GLU A 222 9.91 4.79 14.09
CA GLU A 222 9.07 3.60 14.33
C GLU A 222 8.11 3.32 13.16
N PHE A 223 7.50 4.35 12.57
CA PHE A 223 6.72 4.18 11.33
C PHE A 223 7.60 3.64 10.21
N ARG A 224 8.78 4.21 9.97
CA ARG A 224 9.76 3.71 8.98
C ARG A 224 10.17 2.26 9.27
N GLY A 225 10.34 1.91 10.55
CA GLY A 225 10.63 0.55 10.98
C GLY A 225 9.54 -0.46 10.61
N ASN A 226 8.27 -0.07 10.71
CA ASN A 226 7.15 -0.90 10.28
C ASN A 226 7.19 -1.19 8.77
N TRP A 227 7.51 -0.19 7.92
CA TRP A 227 7.70 -0.40 6.49
C TRP A 227 8.89 -1.32 6.18
N LYS A 228 10.03 -1.10 6.85
CA LYS A 228 11.22 -1.97 6.71
C LYS A 228 10.92 -3.41 7.10
N TYR A 229 10.13 -3.63 8.14
CA TYR A 229 9.75 -4.96 8.58
C TYR A 229 9.12 -5.79 7.46
N ASN A 230 8.14 -5.27 6.77
CA ASN A 230 7.47 -6.00 5.69
C ASN A 230 8.43 -6.32 4.53
N LEU A 231 9.37 -5.42 4.25
CA LEU A 231 10.42 -5.63 3.24
C LEU A 231 11.53 -6.62 3.69
N LEU A 232 11.37 -7.34 4.80
CA LEU A 232 12.18 -8.51 5.14
C LEU A 232 11.61 -9.79 4.51
N ASP A 233 10.35 -9.77 4.07
CA ASP A 233 9.72 -10.94 3.45
C ASP A 233 10.20 -11.14 2.01
N LYS A 234 10.76 -12.31 1.73
CA LYS A 234 11.33 -12.65 0.42
C LYS A 234 10.30 -12.72 -0.71
N ASN A 235 9.05 -13.09 -0.40
CA ASN A 235 8.00 -13.16 -1.43
C ASN A 235 7.55 -11.75 -1.83
N LEU A 236 7.45 -10.84 -0.85
CA LEU A 236 7.17 -9.42 -1.11
C LEU A 236 8.31 -8.78 -1.91
N LEU A 237 9.58 -9.04 -1.56
CA LEU A 237 10.72 -8.51 -2.30
C LEU A 237 10.73 -8.98 -3.75
N ALA A 238 10.50 -10.28 -3.99
CA ALA A 238 10.42 -10.84 -5.35
C ALA A 238 9.25 -10.24 -6.14
N PHE A 239 8.09 -10.07 -5.49
CA PHE A 239 6.92 -9.47 -6.11
C PHE A 239 7.16 -8.01 -6.50
N ASN A 240 7.70 -7.21 -5.59
CA ASN A 240 7.95 -5.77 -5.80
C ASN A 240 9.00 -5.48 -6.90
N ALA A 241 9.94 -6.38 -7.11
CA ALA A 241 10.93 -6.24 -8.17
C ALA A 241 10.34 -6.39 -9.58
N GLU A 242 9.22 -7.11 -9.72
CA GLU A 242 8.65 -7.47 -11.02
C GLU A 242 7.28 -6.82 -11.29
N ILE A 243 6.50 -6.50 -10.25
CA ILE A 243 5.13 -6.00 -10.37
C ILE A 243 5.03 -4.59 -9.79
N PRO A 244 4.69 -3.59 -10.60
CA PRO A 244 4.49 -2.23 -10.10
C PRO A 244 3.23 -2.13 -9.25
N THR A 245 3.29 -1.31 -8.20
CA THR A 245 2.17 -1.11 -7.27
C THR A 245 1.46 0.21 -7.53
N VAL A 246 0.14 0.20 -7.35
CA VAL A 246 -0.70 1.39 -7.24
C VAL A 246 -1.33 1.33 -5.85
N SER A 247 -0.86 2.17 -4.93
CA SER A 247 -1.12 2.04 -3.50
C SER A 247 -1.91 3.21 -2.95
N GLN A 248 -2.83 2.93 -2.05
CA GLN A 248 -3.46 3.88 -1.13
C GLN A 248 -3.20 3.44 0.30
N TRP A 249 -3.56 4.22 1.30
CA TRP A 249 -3.53 3.80 2.67
C TRP A 249 -4.93 3.52 3.21
N ASP A 250 -4.97 2.85 4.35
CA ASP A 250 -6.16 2.64 5.16
C ASP A 250 -5.92 3.17 6.59
N ASP A 251 -6.44 2.54 7.62
CA ASP A 251 -6.35 3.07 8.97
C ASP A 251 -5.08 2.63 9.71
N HIS A 252 -4.64 1.39 9.54
CA HIS A 252 -3.51 0.84 10.32
C HIS A 252 -2.14 1.39 9.93
N GLU A 253 -2.03 2.16 8.85
CA GLU A 253 -0.84 2.98 8.61
C GLU A 253 -0.64 4.02 9.71
N VAL A 254 -1.72 4.42 10.40
CA VAL A 254 -1.71 5.35 11.54
C VAL A 254 -2.14 4.65 12.82
N LEU A 255 -3.43 4.33 12.93
CA LEU A 255 -4.03 3.54 14.01
C LEU A 255 -5.48 3.15 13.69
N ASN A 256 -5.92 2.00 14.17
CA ASN A 256 -7.24 1.43 13.89
C ASN A 256 -8.39 2.43 14.03
N ASN A 257 -9.14 2.59 12.95
CA ASN A 257 -10.37 3.39 12.82
C ASN A 257 -10.20 4.88 13.16
N TRP A 258 -9.04 5.47 12.92
CA TRP A 258 -8.77 6.86 13.23
C TRP A 258 -9.52 7.85 12.33
N TRP A 259 -9.64 9.07 12.82
CA TRP A 259 -10.01 10.25 12.03
C TRP A 259 -9.13 11.44 12.43
N PRO A 260 -8.96 12.45 11.55
CA PRO A 260 -8.16 13.63 11.84
C PRO A 260 -8.64 14.36 13.09
N GLY A 261 -7.74 14.58 14.05
CA GLY A 261 -8.06 15.23 15.32
C GLY A 261 -8.72 14.34 16.38
N GLU A 262 -8.74 13.01 16.18
CA GLU A 262 -9.21 12.08 17.22
C GLU A 262 -8.42 12.24 18.52
N PRO A 263 -9.09 12.46 19.67
CA PRO A 263 -8.40 12.49 20.95
C PRO A 263 -8.04 11.07 21.41
N LEU A 264 -6.75 10.80 21.64
CA LEU A 264 -6.28 9.48 22.08
C LEU A 264 -6.51 9.21 23.57
N THR A 265 -7.71 9.50 24.06
CA THR A 265 -8.11 9.39 25.46
C THR A 265 -8.93 8.12 25.76
N ARG A 266 -9.41 7.40 24.74
CA ARG A 266 -10.24 6.22 24.91
C ARG A 266 -9.47 5.04 25.53
N ALA A 267 -10.20 4.11 26.14
CA ALA A 267 -9.63 2.95 26.84
C ALA A 267 -8.71 2.09 25.94
N VAL A 268 -9.01 1.98 24.64
CA VAL A 268 -8.14 1.26 23.68
C VAL A 268 -6.80 1.95 23.51
N HIS A 269 -6.78 3.28 23.41
CA HIS A 269 -5.55 4.07 23.30
C HIS A 269 -4.74 4.04 24.60
N GLN A 270 -5.42 4.06 25.75
CA GLN A 270 -4.77 3.92 27.06
C GLN A 270 -4.12 2.54 27.22
N ARG A 271 -4.79 1.46 26.78
CA ARG A 271 -4.20 0.11 26.78
C ARG A 271 -2.97 0.00 25.89
N ARG A 272 -2.98 0.68 24.74
CA ARG A 272 -1.84 0.74 23.81
C ARG A 272 -0.72 1.67 24.27
N LYS A 273 -0.96 2.48 25.33
CA LYS A 273 0.02 3.33 26.00
C LYS A 273 0.70 4.35 25.07
N TYR A 274 -0.03 4.92 24.11
CA TYR A 274 0.50 6.03 23.31
C TYR A 274 1.00 7.16 24.22
N ALA A 275 2.23 7.61 24.03
CA ALA A 275 2.78 8.82 24.62
C ALA A 275 2.33 10.06 23.85
N GLU A 276 2.37 9.99 22.51
CA GLU A 276 1.79 10.99 21.62
C GLU A 276 0.25 10.95 21.70
N LYS A 277 -0.38 12.08 22.01
CA LYS A 277 -1.84 12.19 22.14
C LYS A 277 -2.52 12.88 20.96
N ASN A 278 -1.73 13.42 20.04
CA ASN A 278 -2.22 14.14 18.89
C ASN A 278 -2.21 13.27 17.63
N THR A 279 -3.39 12.85 17.20
CA THR A 279 -3.56 12.01 16.01
C THR A 279 -3.05 12.69 14.73
N LEU A 280 -3.13 14.03 14.63
CA LEU A 280 -2.60 14.76 13.47
C LEU A 280 -1.07 14.64 13.36
N ILE A 281 -0.37 14.58 14.51
CA ILE A 281 1.09 14.33 14.52
C ILE A 281 1.40 12.90 14.07
N LEU A 282 0.63 11.91 14.56
CA LEU A 282 0.79 10.51 14.14
C LEU A 282 0.52 10.38 12.63
N MET A 283 -0.59 10.96 12.15
CA MET A 283 -0.94 11.00 10.72
C MET A 283 0.18 11.61 9.86
N ALA A 284 0.73 12.76 10.28
CA ALA A 284 1.79 13.42 9.52
C ALA A 284 3.06 12.57 9.44
N ARG A 285 3.44 11.89 10.54
CA ARG A 285 4.59 10.97 10.58
C ARG A 285 4.35 9.72 9.73
N ALA A 286 3.16 9.14 9.84
CA ALA A 286 2.75 7.97 9.05
C ALA A 286 2.71 8.27 7.56
N ASN A 287 2.06 9.38 7.15
CA ASN A 287 2.01 9.83 5.76
C ASN A 287 3.41 10.07 5.19
N ARG A 288 4.30 10.70 5.98
CA ARG A 288 5.68 10.89 5.56
C ARG A 288 6.40 9.54 5.35
N ALA A 289 6.31 8.62 6.30
CA ALA A 289 6.92 7.30 6.17
C ALA A 289 6.36 6.52 4.96
N MET A 290 5.04 6.53 4.75
CA MET A 290 4.39 5.93 3.59
C MET A 290 4.96 6.47 2.27
N ARG A 291 5.05 7.80 2.15
CA ARG A 291 5.59 8.44 0.93
C ARG A 291 7.09 8.17 0.71
N GLU A 292 7.86 7.96 1.79
CA GLU A 292 9.26 7.58 1.68
C GLU A 292 9.43 6.12 1.24
N TYR A 293 8.51 5.21 1.61
CA TYR A 293 8.64 3.77 1.38
C TYR A 293 7.82 3.23 0.20
N LEU A 294 6.88 4.00 -0.35
CA LEU A 294 6.11 3.60 -1.52
C LEU A 294 6.52 4.38 -2.78
N PRO A 295 6.56 3.72 -3.93
CA PRO A 295 6.80 4.35 -5.23
C PRO A 295 5.55 5.04 -5.76
N ILE A 296 5.01 6.00 -5.00
CA ILE A 296 3.82 6.78 -5.34
C ILE A 296 4.16 8.18 -5.83
N THR A 297 3.31 8.71 -6.71
CA THR A 297 3.41 10.08 -7.23
C THR A 297 3.18 11.09 -6.11
N GLU A 298 4.03 12.10 -6.04
CA GLU A 298 3.85 13.25 -5.16
C GLU A 298 3.22 14.41 -5.93
N GLU A 299 2.10 14.93 -5.41
CA GLU A 299 1.47 16.11 -5.96
C GLU A 299 2.16 17.36 -5.40
N SER A 300 2.74 18.16 -6.28
CA SER A 300 3.53 19.33 -5.87
C SER A 300 2.67 20.46 -5.27
N THR A 301 1.40 20.54 -5.68
CA THR A 301 0.46 21.57 -5.22
C THR A 301 -0.21 21.23 -3.89
N GLU A 302 -0.22 19.95 -3.51
CA GLU A 302 -0.80 19.44 -2.27
C GLU A 302 0.10 18.31 -1.71
N PRO A 303 1.24 18.65 -1.09
CA PRO A 303 2.15 17.65 -0.55
C PRO A 303 1.46 16.76 0.50
N GLY A 304 1.59 15.44 0.34
CA GLY A 304 0.96 14.47 1.23
C GLY A 304 -0.39 13.94 0.76
N ARG A 305 -0.95 14.47 -0.34
CA ARG A 305 -2.18 13.96 -0.93
C ARG A 305 -1.99 12.52 -1.41
N VAL A 306 -2.92 11.63 -1.01
CA VAL A 306 -2.88 10.21 -1.38
C VAL A 306 -3.78 9.92 -2.58
N TYR A 307 -4.97 10.56 -2.63
CA TYR A 307 -5.91 10.32 -3.73
C TYR A 307 -5.38 10.85 -5.07
N ARG A 308 -5.48 10.02 -6.10
CA ARG A 308 -4.96 10.30 -7.44
C ARG A 308 -5.58 9.40 -8.51
N LYS A 309 -5.34 9.73 -9.77
CA LYS A 309 -5.75 8.92 -10.90
C LYS A 309 -4.54 8.31 -11.60
N ILE A 310 -4.62 7.03 -11.94
CA ILE A 310 -3.67 6.33 -12.81
C ILE A 310 -4.40 5.96 -14.10
N SER A 311 -3.94 6.52 -15.22
CA SER A 311 -4.47 6.18 -16.54
C SER A 311 -3.61 5.07 -17.16
N TYR A 312 -4.18 3.89 -17.29
CA TYR A 312 -3.49 2.71 -17.83
C TYR A 312 -3.96 2.35 -19.25
N GLY A 313 -3.94 3.34 -20.13
CA GLY A 313 -4.36 3.24 -21.53
C GLY A 313 -5.86 3.45 -21.76
N PRO A 314 -6.35 3.17 -22.98
CA PRO A 314 -7.72 3.53 -23.37
C PRO A 314 -8.80 2.65 -22.71
N LEU A 315 -8.42 1.50 -22.12
CA LEU A 315 -9.37 0.60 -21.49
C LEU A 315 -9.57 0.84 -20.01
N LEU A 316 -8.64 1.52 -19.31
CA LEU A 316 -8.67 1.57 -17.85
C LEU A 316 -8.14 2.90 -17.29
N ASP A 317 -8.97 3.56 -16.50
CA ASP A 317 -8.58 4.55 -15.50
C ASP A 317 -8.85 4.02 -14.10
N VAL A 318 -7.88 4.18 -13.19
CA VAL A 318 -8.00 3.82 -11.76
C VAL A 318 -8.01 5.11 -10.93
N PHE A 319 -9.05 5.28 -10.13
CA PHE A 319 -9.25 6.42 -9.23
C PHE A 319 -8.99 5.94 -7.80
N MET A 320 -7.81 6.27 -7.26
CA MET A 320 -7.42 5.93 -5.90
C MET A 320 -8.02 6.96 -4.94
N LEU A 321 -8.78 6.50 -3.97
CA LEU A 321 -9.39 7.37 -2.95
C LEU A 321 -8.56 7.40 -1.67
N ASP A 322 -8.75 8.44 -0.89
CA ASP A 322 -8.26 8.58 0.48
C ASP A 322 -9.46 8.75 1.41
N MET A 323 -9.86 7.68 2.05
CA MET A 323 -11.03 7.65 2.93
C MET A 323 -10.67 7.98 4.39
N ARG A 324 -9.42 8.38 4.66
CA ARG A 324 -8.91 8.61 6.01
C ARG A 324 -8.57 10.06 6.32
N SER A 325 -7.88 10.77 5.41
CA SER A 325 -7.32 12.10 5.70
C SER A 325 -8.35 13.22 5.82
N TYR A 326 -9.49 13.10 5.19
CA TYR A 326 -10.43 14.21 5.01
C TYR A 326 -11.77 14.00 5.71
N ARG A 327 -11.92 12.89 6.41
CA ARG A 327 -13.17 12.48 7.04
C ARG A 327 -13.48 13.24 8.33
N GLY A 328 -14.75 13.37 8.62
CA GLY A 328 -15.26 13.82 9.92
C GLY A 328 -15.07 12.76 11.02
N PRO A 329 -15.40 13.11 12.27
CA PRO A 329 -15.26 12.20 13.41
C PRO A 329 -16.15 10.96 13.27
N ASN A 330 -15.74 9.87 13.90
CA ASN A 330 -16.61 8.71 14.09
C ASN A 330 -17.69 9.06 15.10
N ALA A 331 -18.94 9.12 14.63
CA ALA A 331 -20.11 9.57 15.37
C ALA A 331 -21.31 8.64 15.09
N GLU A 332 -22.51 9.04 15.48
CA GLU A 332 -23.75 8.29 15.18
C GLU A 332 -24.04 8.20 13.67
N ASN A 333 -23.42 9.08 12.88
CA ASN A 333 -23.51 9.10 11.43
C ASN A 333 -24.96 9.27 10.90
N MET A 334 -25.74 10.11 11.61
CA MET A 334 -27.18 10.30 11.37
C MET A 334 -27.54 11.75 10.96
N GLN A 335 -26.55 12.53 10.53
CA GLN A 335 -26.76 13.91 10.08
C GLN A 335 -27.70 13.96 8.88
N GLU A 336 -28.71 14.85 8.91
CA GLU A 336 -29.67 15.04 7.81
C GLU A 336 -29.13 15.95 6.71
N THR A 337 -28.07 16.70 6.99
CA THR A 337 -27.45 17.66 6.07
C THR A 337 -25.97 17.39 5.92
N TYR A 338 -25.47 17.58 4.70
CA TYR A 338 -24.03 17.45 4.42
C TYR A 338 -23.23 18.57 5.07
N GLY A 339 -22.18 18.21 5.79
CA GLY A 339 -21.31 19.11 6.52
C GLY A 339 -20.08 18.38 7.09
N PRO A 340 -19.18 19.08 7.81
CA PRO A 340 -17.91 18.51 8.28
C PRO A 340 -18.03 17.19 9.06
N ASP A 341 -19.09 17.03 9.85
CA ASP A 341 -19.33 15.81 10.63
C ASP A 341 -19.85 14.63 9.77
N ALA A 342 -20.30 14.92 8.53
CA ALA A 342 -20.76 13.95 7.54
C ALA A 342 -19.76 13.74 6.40
N TYR A 343 -18.56 14.36 6.45
CA TYR A 343 -17.55 14.13 5.44
C TYR A 343 -16.92 12.74 5.57
N PHE A 344 -16.67 12.11 4.43
CA PHE A 344 -15.88 10.90 4.34
C PHE A 344 -14.66 11.10 3.44
N LEU A 345 -14.87 11.51 2.20
CA LEU A 345 -13.83 11.94 1.27
C LEU A 345 -13.56 13.45 1.39
N GLY A 346 -14.54 14.21 1.86
CA GLY A 346 -14.51 15.66 1.93
C GLY A 346 -14.76 16.35 0.58
N PRO A 347 -15.17 17.63 0.60
CA PRO A 347 -15.68 18.32 -0.59
C PRO A 347 -14.65 18.46 -1.71
N GLN A 348 -13.37 18.62 -1.36
CA GLN A 348 -12.31 18.79 -2.37
C GLN A 348 -12.06 17.50 -3.14
N GLN A 349 -11.97 16.36 -2.44
CA GLN A 349 -11.77 15.07 -3.08
C GLN A 349 -13.00 14.64 -3.89
N VAL A 350 -14.22 14.91 -3.39
CA VAL A 350 -15.46 14.67 -4.13
C VAL A 350 -15.49 15.47 -5.42
N ALA A 351 -15.13 16.77 -5.37
CA ALA A 351 -15.07 17.62 -6.57
C ALA A 351 -14.01 17.12 -7.56
N TRP A 352 -12.84 16.68 -7.05
CA TRP A 352 -11.80 16.07 -7.86
C TRP A 352 -12.28 14.78 -8.52
N LEU A 353 -12.89 13.86 -7.76
CA LEU A 353 -13.37 12.58 -8.29
C LEU A 353 -14.41 12.80 -9.40
N LYS A 354 -15.38 13.68 -9.18
CA LYS A 354 -16.40 14.02 -10.19
C LYS A 354 -15.78 14.59 -11.48
N ARG A 355 -14.84 15.51 -11.35
CA ARG A 355 -14.13 16.10 -12.49
C ARG A 355 -13.33 15.04 -13.26
N GLU A 356 -12.58 14.20 -12.55
CA GLU A 356 -11.74 13.19 -13.18
C GLU A 356 -12.56 12.06 -13.83
N LEU A 357 -13.69 11.67 -13.22
CA LEU A 357 -14.64 10.73 -13.82
C LEU A 357 -15.27 11.29 -15.10
N LEU A 358 -15.68 12.56 -15.09
CA LEU A 358 -16.26 13.24 -16.25
C LEU A 358 -15.25 13.36 -17.41
N ASN A 359 -13.99 13.59 -17.09
CA ASN A 359 -12.90 13.73 -18.07
C ASN A 359 -12.34 12.38 -18.55
N SER A 360 -12.68 11.28 -17.89
CA SER A 360 -12.19 9.95 -18.25
C SER A 360 -12.80 9.47 -19.56
N ARG A 361 -11.93 9.08 -20.48
CA ARG A 361 -12.31 8.46 -21.76
C ARG A 361 -12.05 6.96 -21.79
N ALA A 362 -11.51 6.40 -20.70
CA ALA A 362 -11.28 4.97 -20.62
C ALA A 362 -12.61 4.20 -20.63
N THR A 363 -12.60 3.01 -21.23
CA THR A 363 -13.78 2.13 -21.24
C THR A 363 -14.23 1.83 -19.80
N TRP A 364 -13.30 1.45 -18.92
CA TRP A 364 -13.56 1.10 -17.53
C TRP A 364 -13.00 2.16 -16.58
N LYS A 365 -13.78 2.50 -15.55
CA LYS A 365 -13.44 3.39 -14.46
C LYS A 365 -13.46 2.57 -13.17
N VAL A 366 -12.29 2.18 -12.69
CA VAL A 366 -12.14 1.49 -11.41
C VAL A 366 -11.99 2.56 -10.32
N ILE A 367 -12.92 2.57 -9.36
CA ILE A 367 -12.85 3.40 -8.17
C ILE A 367 -12.33 2.51 -7.05
N ALA A 368 -11.11 2.79 -6.58
CA ALA A 368 -10.43 2.03 -5.55
C ALA A 368 -10.54 2.75 -4.22
N ASN A 369 -11.16 2.10 -3.28
CA ASN A 369 -11.35 2.56 -1.91
C ASN A 369 -10.83 1.52 -0.91
N ASP A 370 -10.57 1.93 0.33
CA ASP A 370 -10.07 1.01 1.35
C ASP A 370 -11.18 0.05 1.79
N MET A 371 -12.33 0.52 2.26
CA MET A 371 -13.41 -0.29 2.83
C MET A 371 -14.66 -0.38 1.94
N PRO A 372 -15.52 -1.42 2.12
CA PRO A 372 -16.79 -1.56 1.39
C PRO A 372 -17.79 -0.44 1.68
N LEU A 373 -18.54 -0.02 0.63
CA LEU A 373 -19.43 1.15 0.66
C LEU A 373 -20.61 0.99 1.63
N ALA A 374 -21.19 -0.21 1.71
CA ALA A 374 -22.34 -0.49 2.55
C ALA A 374 -21.98 -1.18 3.88
N LEU A 375 -20.69 -1.21 4.24
CA LEU A 375 -20.22 -1.82 5.47
C LEU A 375 -20.79 -1.11 6.69
N VAL A 376 -21.38 -1.85 7.61
CA VAL A 376 -21.75 -1.36 8.93
C VAL A 376 -20.65 -1.71 9.93
N ARG A 377 -19.88 -0.71 10.34
CA ARG A 377 -18.74 -0.87 11.23
C ARG A 377 -18.82 0.10 12.40
N ILE A 378 -19.07 -0.42 13.61
CA ILE A 378 -19.07 0.35 14.84
C ILE A 378 -17.62 0.51 15.32
N HIS A 379 -17.20 1.76 15.57
CA HIS A 379 -15.86 2.10 16.00
C HIS A 379 -15.53 1.60 17.42
N ASP A 380 -16.47 1.74 18.36
CA ASP A 380 -16.34 1.19 19.72
C ASP A 380 -17.50 0.25 20.05
N ALA A 381 -17.36 -1.02 19.68
CA ALA A 381 -18.39 -2.03 19.88
C ALA A 381 -18.75 -2.24 21.37
N ASN A 382 -17.82 -1.99 22.32
CA ASN A 382 -18.10 -2.17 23.75
C ASN A 382 -19.03 -1.09 24.31
N ARG A 383 -19.06 0.09 23.67
CA ARG A 383 -19.91 1.22 24.06
C ARG A 383 -21.08 1.42 23.11
N ASN A 384 -21.18 0.62 22.05
CA ASN A 384 -22.10 0.81 20.93
C ASN A 384 -22.07 2.26 20.41
N TRP A 385 -20.86 2.80 20.20
CA TRP A 385 -20.66 4.20 19.88
C TRP A 385 -19.83 4.43 18.62
N GLY A 386 -20.34 5.30 17.76
CA GLY A 386 -19.71 5.80 16.56
C GLY A 386 -19.61 4.77 15.46
N TYR A 387 -19.92 5.18 14.25
CA TYR A 387 -19.70 4.39 13.05
C TYR A 387 -18.40 4.83 12.38
N GLU A 388 -17.60 3.86 12.00
CA GLU A 388 -16.34 4.07 11.32
C GLU A 388 -16.54 4.13 9.80
N ALA A 389 -17.43 3.29 9.28
CA ALA A 389 -17.72 3.17 7.84
C ALA A 389 -18.63 4.30 7.29
N ILE A 390 -18.93 4.25 6.00
CA ILE A 390 -19.89 5.15 5.35
C ILE A 390 -21.28 4.93 5.92
N ALA A 391 -21.73 3.67 5.97
CA ALA A 391 -23.06 3.27 6.40
C ALA A 391 -23.18 3.19 7.93
N GLN A 392 -24.41 3.32 8.45
CA GLN A 392 -24.73 3.23 9.89
C GLN A 392 -25.78 2.15 10.20
N GLY A 393 -26.43 1.55 9.19
CA GLY A 393 -27.32 0.39 9.34
C GLY A 393 -28.78 0.72 9.68
N ASP A 394 -29.28 1.91 9.34
CA ASP A 394 -30.71 2.22 9.52
C ASP A 394 -31.59 1.80 8.32
N ASP A 395 -30.96 1.35 7.22
CA ASP A 395 -31.60 0.90 5.97
C ASP A 395 -32.57 1.93 5.33
N GLY A 396 -32.50 3.20 5.75
CA GLY A 396 -33.41 4.28 5.35
C GLY A 396 -32.84 5.20 4.23
N PRO A 397 -33.37 6.43 4.11
CA PRO A 397 -32.77 7.45 3.25
C PRO A 397 -31.35 7.79 3.68
N PRO A 398 -30.46 8.23 2.75
CA PRO A 398 -29.09 8.56 3.08
C PRO A 398 -28.98 9.59 4.21
N ARG A 399 -28.15 9.31 5.20
CA ARG A 399 -27.79 10.18 6.32
C ARG A 399 -26.29 10.14 6.58
N GLY A 400 -25.80 11.15 7.27
CA GLY A 400 -24.40 11.24 7.61
C GLY A 400 -23.52 11.15 6.37
N ARG A 401 -22.54 10.24 6.41
CA ARG A 401 -21.57 10.02 5.32
C ARG A 401 -22.19 9.44 4.04
N GLU A 402 -23.35 8.80 4.14
CA GLU A 402 -24.09 8.32 2.98
C GLU A 402 -24.58 9.44 2.07
N LEU A 403 -24.77 10.66 2.60
CA LEU A 403 -25.09 11.84 1.80
C LEU A 403 -24.01 12.14 0.75
N GLU A 404 -22.75 11.91 1.10
CA GLU A 404 -21.63 12.10 0.18
C GLU A 404 -21.62 11.03 -0.91
N LEU A 405 -21.81 9.76 -0.54
CA LEU A 405 -21.94 8.67 -1.49
C LEU A 405 -23.14 8.86 -2.43
N ALA A 406 -24.31 9.22 -1.90
CA ALA A 406 -25.49 9.54 -2.70
C ALA A 406 -25.22 10.63 -3.73
N ASN A 407 -24.53 11.70 -3.32
CA ASN A 407 -24.12 12.79 -4.20
C ASN A 407 -23.17 12.34 -5.32
N ILE A 408 -22.24 11.42 -5.04
CA ILE A 408 -21.33 10.85 -6.05
C ILE A 408 -22.10 9.96 -7.02
N LEU A 409 -22.93 9.06 -6.53
CA LEU A 409 -23.69 8.11 -7.33
C LEU A 409 -24.71 8.80 -8.24
N SER A 410 -25.45 9.82 -7.72
CA SER A 410 -26.35 10.65 -8.53
C SER A 410 -25.60 11.39 -9.63
N PHE A 411 -24.42 11.94 -9.32
CA PHE A 411 -23.61 12.61 -10.33
C PHE A 411 -23.17 11.65 -11.45
N ILE A 412 -22.71 10.43 -11.11
CA ILE A 412 -22.32 9.40 -12.07
C ILE A 412 -23.47 9.14 -13.06
N LYS A 413 -24.70 8.93 -12.52
CA LYS A 413 -25.90 8.72 -13.33
C LYS A 413 -26.25 9.92 -14.20
N GLN A 414 -26.36 11.12 -13.60
CA GLN A 414 -26.78 12.34 -14.30
C GLN A 414 -25.79 12.79 -15.38
N ALA A 415 -24.49 12.56 -15.15
CA ALA A 415 -23.44 12.84 -16.11
C ALA A 415 -23.30 11.74 -17.20
N GLY A 416 -24.07 10.65 -17.13
CA GLY A 416 -24.01 9.53 -18.06
C GLY A 416 -22.69 8.77 -18.02
N ILE A 417 -21.98 8.79 -16.87
CA ILE A 417 -20.71 8.08 -16.70
C ILE A 417 -20.98 6.57 -16.59
N ARG A 418 -20.37 5.78 -17.46
CA ARG A 418 -20.62 4.34 -17.57
C ARG A 418 -19.41 3.52 -17.18
N ASN A 419 -19.63 2.21 -16.95
CA ASN A 419 -18.60 1.21 -16.72
C ASN A 419 -17.75 1.53 -15.47
N THR A 420 -18.42 1.95 -14.41
CA THR A 420 -17.78 2.13 -13.09
C THR A 420 -17.83 0.82 -12.31
N VAL A 421 -16.70 0.47 -11.67
CA VAL A 421 -16.55 -0.70 -10.80
C VAL A 421 -15.80 -0.26 -9.55
N TRP A 422 -16.24 -0.72 -8.38
CA TRP A 422 -15.59 -0.42 -7.11
C TRP A 422 -14.77 -1.61 -6.62
N LEU A 423 -13.52 -1.36 -6.20
CA LEU A 423 -12.62 -2.38 -5.64
C LEU A 423 -12.16 -1.97 -4.24
N THR A 424 -12.24 -2.89 -3.28
CA THR A 424 -12.00 -2.60 -1.85
C THR A 424 -11.36 -3.78 -1.11
N ALA A 425 -10.96 -3.56 0.16
CA ALA A 425 -10.39 -4.54 1.09
C ALA A 425 -10.90 -4.34 2.54
N ASP A 426 -10.07 -4.04 3.54
CA ASP A 426 -10.32 -3.69 4.94
C ASP A 426 -11.01 -4.78 5.79
N VAL A 427 -12.04 -5.41 5.28
CA VAL A 427 -12.90 -6.31 6.07
C VAL A 427 -12.35 -7.73 6.24
N HIS A 428 -11.20 -8.03 5.61
CA HIS A 428 -10.49 -9.29 5.71
C HIS A 428 -11.30 -10.51 5.26
N TYR A 429 -12.10 -10.35 4.21
CA TYR A 429 -12.77 -11.44 3.49
C TYR A 429 -12.92 -11.06 2.01
N THR A 430 -13.37 -12.01 1.18
CA THR A 430 -13.65 -11.72 -0.22
C THR A 430 -15.14 -11.81 -0.50
N ALA A 431 -15.67 -10.84 -1.28
CA ALA A 431 -17.09 -10.76 -1.63
C ALA A 431 -17.34 -10.06 -2.97
N ALA A 432 -18.51 -10.31 -3.54
CA ALA A 432 -19.05 -9.57 -4.68
C ALA A 432 -20.43 -9.02 -4.31
N HIS A 433 -20.57 -7.70 -4.37
CA HIS A 433 -21.79 -6.99 -4.07
C HIS A 433 -22.33 -6.33 -5.35
N TYR A 434 -23.64 -6.52 -5.59
CA TYR A 434 -24.35 -5.84 -6.66
C TYR A 434 -25.32 -4.83 -6.06
N PHE A 435 -25.12 -3.56 -6.37
CA PHE A 435 -25.97 -2.47 -5.90
C PHE A 435 -27.11 -2.25 -6.90
N ASP A 436 -28.34 -2.44 -6.42
CA ASP A 436 -29.56 -2.39 -7.24
C ASP A 436 -30.48 -1.27 -6.77
N PRO A 437 -30.69 -0.19 -7.55
CA PRO A 437 -31.55 0.91 -7.17
C PRO A 437 -33.01 0.48 -6.92
N ASN A 438 -33.48 -0.63 -7.53
CA ASN A 438 -34.82 -1.14 -7.29
C ASN A 438 -35.00 -1.80 -5.91
N LYS A 439 -33.90 -2.05 -5.19
CA LYS A 439 -33.89 -2.62 -3.83
C LYS A 439 -33.38 -1.64 -2.78
N ALA A 440 -33.13 -0.40 -3.20
CA ALA A 440 -32.53 0.65 -2.40
C ALA A 440 -33.58 1.62 -1.86
N ALA A 441 -33.31 2.18 -0.68
CA ALA A 441 -34.06 3.34 -0.17
C ALA A 441 -33.71 4.61 -0.99
N PHE A 442 -32.45 4.75 -1.39
CA PHE A 442 -32.00 5.77 -2.31
C PHE A 442 -31.87 5.19 -3.72
N GLN A 443 -32.60 5.74 -4.71
CA GLN A 443 -32.73 5.17 -6.06
C GLN A 443 -32.09 6.00 -7.17
N ASP A 444 -31.56 7.19 -6.87
CA ASP A 444 -30.99 8.07 -7.90
C ASP A 444 -29.56 7.69 -8.28
N PHE A 445 -29.36 6.44 -8.70
CA PHE A 445 -28.11 5.93 -9.24
C PHE A 445 -28.33 4.81 -10.26
N ASP A 446 -27.32 4.51 -11.07
CA ASP A 446 -27.28 3.35 -11.96
C ASP A 446 -26.72 2.14 -11.22
N PRO A 447 -27.20 0.91 -11.48
CA PRO A 447 -26.67 -0.28 -10.83
C PRO A 447 -25.20 -0.50 -11.13
N PHE A 448 -24.43 -0.91 -10.10
CA PHE A 448 -22.99 -1.13 -10.20
C PHE A 448 -22.50 -2.31 -9.35
N TRP A 449 -21.27 -2.72 -9.58
CA TRP A 449 -20.57 -3.77 -8.82
C TRP A 449 -19.52 -3.18 -7.89
N GLU A 450 -19.45 -3.76 -6.71
CA GLU A 450 -18.35 -3.65 -5.77
C GLU A 450 -17.75 -5.02 -5.51
N PHE A 451 -16.43 -5.12 -5.55
CA PHE A 451 -15.71 -6.34 -5.24
C PHE A 451 -14.75 -6.09 -4.09
N VAL A 452 -14.80 -6.98 -3.12
CA VAL A 452 -14.00 -6.94 -1.88
C VAL A 452 -12.97 -8.04 -1.93
N SER A 453 -11.72 -7.76 -1.62
CA SER A 453 -10.71 -8.82 -1.52
C SER A 453 -9.55 -8.46 -0.59
N GLY A 454 -9.33 -9.32 0.38
CA GLY A 454 -8.30 -9.30 1.42
C GLY A 454 -8.61 -10.39 2.46
N PRO A 455 -7.73 -10.67 3.39
CA PRO A 455 -6.41 -10.08 3.57
C PRO A 455 -5.33 -10.78 2.73
N ILE A 456 -4.23 -10.08 2.47
CA ILE A 456 -3.02 -10.70 1.90
C ILE A 456 -2.34 -11.59 2.95
N HIS A 457 -2.15 -11.03 4.17
CA HIS A 457 -1.46 -11.69 5.26
C HIS A 457 -1.86 -11.10 6.63
N ALA A 458 -3.14 -11.12 6.95
CA ALA A 458 -3.70 -10.72 8.24
C ALA A 458 -4.76 -11.73 8.68
N SER A 459 -5.37 -11.52 9.85
CA SER A 459 -6.47 -12.39 10.30
C SER A 459 -7.64 -12.32 9.32
N THR A 460 -8.15 -13.46 8.89
CA THR A 460 -9.40 -13.49 8.11
C THR A 460 -10.59 -13.10 8.97
N GLY A 461 -11.39 -12.16 8.49
CA GLY A 461 -12.59 -11.66 9.13
C GLY A 461 -13.81 -12.57 8.96
N MET A 462 -14.83 -12.37 9.80
CA MET A 462 -16.18 -12.90 9.60
C MET A 462 -17.00 -11.93 8.76
N LEU A 463 -18.02 -12.43 8.05
CA LEU A 463 -18.96 -11.56 7.34
C LEU A 463 -19.56 -10.51 8.27
N ARG A 464 -19.63 -9.29 7.77
CA ARG A 464 -20.22 -8.13 8.45
C ARG A 464 -21.62 -7.86 7.93
N ASN A 465 -22.40 -7.14 8.73
CA ASN A 465 -23.66 -6.60 8.28
C ASN A 465 -23.40 -5.51 7.24
N ILE A 466 -24.31 -5.43 6.27
CA ILE A 466 -24.33 -4.37 5.26
C ILE A 466 -25.66 -3.63 5.33
N ASP A 467 -25.60 -2.32 5.12
CA ASP A 467 -26.72 -1.41 5.07
C ASP A 467 -27.43 -1.50 3.71
N LYS A 468 -28.74 -1.28 3.69
CA LYS A 468 -29.57 -1.39 2.48
C LYS A 468 -29.95 -0.07 1.84
N THR A 469 -29.45 1.06 2.35
CA THR A 469 -29.73 2.40 1.81
C THR A 469 -29.52 2.46 0.29
N PHE A 470 -28.43 1.82 -0.20
CA PHE A 470 -28.11 1.71 -1.63
C PHE A 470 -28.40 0.32 -2.23
N GLY A 471 -29.18 -0.50 -1.56
CA GLY A 471 -29.67 -1.80 -2.06
C GLY A 471 -28.62 -2.84 -2.44
N PRO A 472 -27.50 -3.01 -1.68
CA PRO A 472 -26.50 -4.02 -1.99
C PRO A 472 -27.06 -5.44 -1.88
N GLN A 473 -26.71 -6.27 -2.86
CA GLN A 473 -26.98 -7.71 -2.87
C GLN A 473 -25.65 -8.45 -2.73
N VAL A 474 -25.48 -9.25 -1.69
CA VAL A 474 -24.32 -10.14 -1.56
C VAL A 474 -24.48 -11.30 -2.54
N VAL A 475 -23.84 -11.22 -3.70
CA VAL A 475 -23.91 -12.25 -4.74
C VAL A 475 -22.98 -13.41 -4.43
N TYR A 476 -21.82 -13.09 -3.86
CA TYR A 476 -20.85 -14.06 -3.38
C TYR A 476 -20.12 -13.50 -2.15
N ALA A 477 -19.78 -14.38 -1.21
CA ALA A 477 -18.89 -14.05 -0.12
C ALA A 477 -18.17 -15.30 0.42
N LYS A 478 -16.89 -15.15 0.77
CA LYS A 478 -16.12 -16.14 1.50
C LYS A 478 -15.33 -15.45 2.62
N ALA A 479 -15.63 -15.83 3.83
CA ALA A 479 -15.10 -15.28 5.06
C ALA A 479 -14.77 -16.41 6.05
N ARG A 480 -14.16 -16.07 7.17
CA ARG A 480 -13.94 -17.03 8.25
C ARG A 480 -15.30 -17.48 8.82
N PRO A 481 -15.57 -18.80 8.88
CA PRO A 481 -16.75 -19.33 9.58
C PRO A 481 -16.74 -18.99 11.08
N ARG A 482 -17.90 -19.03 11.70
CA ARG A 482 -18.03 -18.98 13.18
C ARG A 482 -17.67 -20.35 13.77
N ASP A 483 -16.38 -20.66 13.79
CA ASP A 483 -15.83 -21.89 14.33
C ASP A 483 -14.73 -21.54 15.35
N PRO A 484 -14.82 -21.98 16.61
CA PRO A 484 -13.79 -21.70 17.63
C PRO A 484 -12.42 -22.27 17.29
N ASN A 485 -12.35 -23.28 16.40
CA ASN A 485 -11.09 -23.86 15.93
C ASN A 485 -10.40 -23.02 14.85
N LEU A 486 -11.04 -21.97 14.37
CA LEU A 486 -10.50 -21.07 13.36
C LEU A 486 -10.13 -19.71 14.00
N SER A 487 -8.84 -19.41 14.08
CA SER A 487 -8.34 -18.13 14.56
C SER A 487 -8.37 -17.03 13.47
N GLY A 488 -8.52 -17.41 12.21
CA GLY A 488 -8.30 -16.53 11.05
C GLY A 488 -6.83 -16.37 10.68
N SER A 489 -5.93 -17.15 11.29
CA SER A 489 -4.49 -17.13 10.99
C SER A 489 -4.22 -17.35 9.49
N PRO A 490 -3.17 -16.71 8.92
CA PRO A 490 -2.74 -16.99 7.55
C PRO A 490 -2.41 -18.46 7.27
N SER A 491 -2.07 -19.26 8.32
CA SER A 491 -1.85 -20.69 8.17
C SER A 491 -3.09 -21.50 7.76
N GLN A 492 -4.29 -20.91 7.86
CA GLN A 492 -5.56 -21.58 7.55
C GLN A 492 -5.97 -21.44 6.07
N GLY A 493 -5.18 -20.72 5.26
CA GLY A 493 -5.41 -20.61 3.81
C GLY A 493 -6.61 -19.76 3.42
N LEU A 494 -7.05 -18.88 4.32
CA LEU A 494 -8.17 -17.95 4.09
C LEU A 494 -7.66 -16.53 3.74
N GLN A 495 -6.61 -16.44 2.95
CA GLN A 495 -6.12 -15.21 2.35
C GLN A 495 -6.62 -15.11 0.92
N PHE A 496 -6.97 -13.90 0.49
CA PHE A 496 -7.66 -13.68 -0.76
C PHE A 496 -7.06 -12.52 -1.55
N PHE A 497 -7.18 -12.60 -2.86
CA PHE A 497 -6.92 -11.50 -3.77
C PHE A 497 -7.93 -11.54 -4.93
N GLY A 498 -8.19 -10.40 -5.51
CA GLY A 498 -9.00 -10.31 -6.72
C GLY A 498 -8.12 -10.20 -7.97
N HIS A 499 -8.56 -10.73 -9.08
CA HIS A 499 -7.88 -10.67 -10.37
C HIS A 499 -8.83 -10.14 -11.42
N VAL A 500 -8.47 -9.02 -12.04
CA VAL A 500 -9.21 -8.39 -13.13
C VAL A 500 -8.46 -8.61 -14.43
N LYS A 501 -9.20 -9.01 -15.47
CA LYS A 501 -8.71 -9.06 -16.86
C LYS A 501 -9.67 -8.28 -17.74
N ILE A 502 -9.13 -7.38 -18.55
CA ILE A 502 -9.89 -6.65 -19.58
C ILE A 502 -9.40 -7.12 -20.94
N ASP A 503 -10.28 -7.68 -21.74
CA ASP A 503 -9.94 -8.15 -23.08
C ASP A 503 -9.82 -6.96 -24.03
N GLY A 504 -8.72 -6.91 -24.79
CA GLY A 504 -8.43 -5.78 -25.68
C GLY A 504 -9.34 -5.68 -26.89
N SER A 505 -9.95 -6.78 -27.32
CA SER A 505 -10.79 -6.84 -28.52
C SER A 505 -12.28 -6.62 -28.21
N THR A 506 -12.77 -7.24 -27.15
CA THR A 506 -14.18 -7.19 -26.72
C THR A 506 -14.43 -6.12 -25.66
N GLU A 507 -13.38 -5.64 -25.01
CA GLU A 507 -13.40 -4.74 -23.86
C GLU A 507 -14.13 -5.32 -22.63
N VAL A 508 -14.46 -6.59 -22.64
CA VAL A 508 -15.10 -7.29 -21.53
C VAL A 508 -14.16 -7.34 -20.34
N MET A 509 -14.66 -6.91 -19.16
CA MET A 509 -13.94 -7.05 -17.90
C MET A 509 -14.34 -8.34 -17.22
N THR A 510 -13.38 -9.21 -16.95
CA THR A 510 -13.58 -10.41 -16.13
C THR A 510 -12.99 -10.16 -14.74
N VAL A 511 -13.81 -10.26 -13.71
CA VAL A 511 -13.38 -10.16 -12.31
C VAL A 511 -13.45 -11.55 -11.69
N THR A 512 -12.33 -11.99 -11.09
CA THR A 512 -12.22 -13.30 -10.43
C THR A 512 -11.71 -13.13 -9.01
N LEU A 513 -12.44 -13.63 -8.04
CA LEU A 513 -12.01 -13.71 -6.64
C LEU A 513 -11.24 -15.02 -6.44
N LYS A 514 -10.04 -14.95 -5.86
CA LYS A 514 -9.11 -16.06 -5.72
C LYS A 514 -8.63 -16.20 -4.27
N ASP A 515 -8.18 -17.41 -3.91
CA ASP A 515 -7.51 -17.65 -2.63
C ASP A 515 -5.98 -17.76 -2.78
N VAL A 516 -5.30 -17.91 -1.65
CA VAL A 516 -3.83 -18.01 -1.58
C VAL A 516 -3.26 -19.20 -2.38
N ASP A 517 -4.03 -20.21 -2.68
CA ASP A 517 -3.64 -21.36 -3.50
C ASP A 517 -3.95 -21.18 -5.00
N ASP A 518 -4.32 -19.96 -5.41
CA ASP A 518 -4.69 -19.58 -6.79
C ASP A 518 -6.01 -20.19 -7.29
N ARG A 519 -6.82 -20.74 -6.39
CA ARG A 519 -8.13 -21.29 -6.80
C ARG A 519 -9.11 -20.15 -7.08
N ALA A 520 -9.76 -20.19 -8.24
CA ALA A 520 -10.88 -19.31 -8.55
C ALA A 520 -12.08 -19.71 -7.68
N LEU A 521 -12.51 -18.80 -6.82
CA LEU A 521 -13.63 -19.00 -5.90
C LEU A 521 -14.95 -18.57 -6.53
N TRP A 522 -14.91 -17.49 -7.29
CA TRP A 522 -16.04 -16.91 -8.00
C TRP A 522 -15.55 -16.01 -9.13
N SER A 523 -16.34 -15.86 -10.20
CA SER A 523 -15.99 -15.01 -11.33
C SER A 523 -17.21 -14.47 -12.04
N ILE A 524 -17.07 -13.27 -12.62
CA ILE A 524 -18.09 -12.64 -13.47
C ILE A 524 -17.44 -11.96 -14.68
N LYS A 525 -18.17 -11.94 -15.80
CA LYS A 525 -17.86 -11.11 -16.97
C LYS A 525 -18.80 -9.92 -16.99
N LEU A 526 -18.24 -8.73 -17.14
CA LEU A 526 -18.96 -7.48 -17.27
C LEU A 526 -18.78 -6.96 -18.69
N GLU A 527 -19.89 -6.87 -19.41
CA GLU A 527 -19.90 -6.29 -20.76
C GLU A 527 -19.84 -4.76 -20.66
N PRO A 528 -19.00 -4.09 -21.46
CA PRO A 528 -18.97 -2.63 -21.45
C PRO A 528 -20.28 -2.08 -22.03
N LYS A 529 -20.90 -1.14 -21.32
CA LYS A 529 -22.03 -0.37 -21.87
C LYS A 529 -21.48 0.60 -22.90
N THR A 530 -21.90 0.45 -24.15
CA THR A 530 -21.60 1.41 -25.22
C THR A 530 -22.46 2.66 -25.10
N SER A 531 -22.00 3.79 -25.63
CA SER A 531 -22.71 5.07 -25.62
C SER A 531 -23.97 5.04 -26.49
#